data_430ed07c1a584e793d83e1211dcd046c
#
_entry.id   430ed07c1a584e793d83e1211dcd046c
#
_cell.length_a   1.000
_cell.length_b   1.000
_cell.length_c   1.000
_cell.angle_alpha   90.00
_cell.angle_beta   90.00
_cell.angle_gamma   90.00
#
_symmetry.space_group_name_H-M   'P 1'
#
loop_
_entity.id
_entity.type
_entity.pdbx_description
1 polymer ?
#
loop_
_entity_poly.entity_id
_entity_poly.type
_entity_poly.pdbx_seq_one_letter_code
_entity_poly.pdbx_strand_id
1 'polypeptide(L)'
;FIRYGGEAVGLVHLGSRGGEIDWLEELFVLPEFQGRGIGTCAIGLAEKIVSAYSESFYIEAAARNEKAIRLYRKLGYDCLNTVTIRKDFHAERFETLSTERILDMDFQIKRYKE
;
A
#
# COMPACT_ATOMS: atom_id res chain seq x y z
N PHE A 1 -11.98 -11.65 -7.30
CA PHE A 1 -10.75 -12.34 -7.69
C PHE A 1 -10.13 -11.72 -8.93
N ILE A 2 -8.81 -11.74 -8.99
CA ILE A 2 -8.06 -11.37 -10.19
C ILE A 2 -7.96 -12.62 -11.06
N ARG A 3 -8.33 -12.49 -12.35
CA ARG A 3 -8.25 -13.59 -13.29
C ARG A 3 -7.20 -13.32 -14.38
N TYR A 4 -6.46 -14.33 -14.73
CA TYR A 4 -5.45 -14.28 -15.77
C TYR A 4 -5.54 -15.58 -16.58
N GLY A 5 -5.86 -15.46 -17.88
CA GLY A 5 -6.06 -16.63 -18.74
C GLY A 5 -7.18 -17.56 -18.25
N GLY A 6 -8.20 -17.01 -17.60
CA GLY A 6 -9.33 -17.78 -17.08
C GLY A 6 -9.11 -18.36 -15.68
N GLU A 7 -7.91 -18.26 -15.13
CA GLU A 7 -7.59 -18.75 -13.78
C GLU A 7 -7.66 -17.64 -12.76
N ALA A 8 -8.09 -17.96 -11.52
CA ALA A 8 -8.03 -17.04 -10.39
C ALA A 8 -6.58 -17.02 -9.87
N VAL A 9 -5.90 -15.90 -10.04
CA VAL A 9 -4.47 -15.76 -9.70
C VAL A 9 -4.21 -14.80 -8.54
N GLY A 10 -5.26 -14.21 -7.98
CA GLY A 10 -5.14 -13.29 -6.87
C GLY A 10 -6.47 -12.69 -6.48
N LEU A 11 -6.42 -11.69 -5.60
CA LEU A 11 -7.62 -10.97 -5.19
C LEU A 11 -7.31 -9.50 -4.92
N VAL A 12 -8.34 -8.67 -5.10
CA VAL A 12 -8.36 -7.28 -4.69
C VAL A 12 -9.55 -7.11 -3.77
N HIS A 13 -9.31 -6.53 -2.59
CA HIS A 13 -10.37 -6.21 -1.63
C HIS A 13 -10.41 -4.71 -1.44
N LEU A 14 -11.56 -4.13 -1.74
CA LEU A 14 -11.82 -2.70 -1.54
C LEU A 14 -12.63 -2.52 -0.27
N GLY A 15 -12.39 -1.44 0.45
CA GLY A 15 -13.05 -1.17 1.71
C GLY A 15 -13.34 0.30 1.92
N SER A 16 -13.90 0.60 3.09
CA SER A 16 -14.36 1.93 3.46
C SER A 16 -13.78 2.33 4.82
N ARG A 17 -13.62 3.65 5.03
CA ARG A 17 -13.28 4.24 6.33
C ARG A 17 -14.44 5.12 6.83
N GLY A 18 -15.68 4.70 6.55
CA GLY A 18 -16.89 5.41 6.99
C GLY A 18 -17.56 6.24 5.89
N GLY A 19 -16.98 6.31 4.71
CA GLY A 19 -17.52 6.96 3.52
C GLY A 19 -17.73 5.97 2.40
N GLU A 20 -17.29 6.35 1.20
CA GLU A 20 -17.35 5.48 0.03
C GLU A 20 -16.38 4.31 0.15
N ILE A 21 -16.56 3.30 -0.70
CA ILE A 21 -15.66 2.15 -0.78
C ILE A 21 -14.51 2.54 -1.73
N ASP A 22 -13.55 3.31 -1.20
CA ASP A 22 -12.47 3.91 -1.97
C ASP A 22 -11.08 3.64 -1.37
N TRP A 23 -10.96 2.61 -0.53
CA TRP A 23 -9.68 2.16 0.02
C TRP A 23 -9.31 0.80 -0.54
N LEU A 24 -8.05 0.65 -0.94
CA LEU A 24 -7.47 -0.66 -1.25
C LEU A 24 -7.09 -1.32 0.08
N GLU A 25 -7.86 -2.34 0.48
CA GLU A 25 -7.60 -3.06 1.74
C GLU A 25 -6.58 -4.16 1.55
N GLU A 26 -6.68 -4.88 0.43
CA GLU A 26 -5.80 -6.01 0.17
C GLU A 26 -5.62 -6.19 -1.33
N LEU A 27 -4.38 -6.47 -1.72
CA LEU A 27 -4.02 -6.86 -3.07
C LEU A 27 -3.07 -8.04 -2.96
N PHE A 28 -3.46 -9.15 -3.52
CA PHE A 28 -2.66 -10.36 -3.50
C PHE A 28 -2.61 -10.99 -4.88
N VAL A 29 -1.41 -11.40 -5.30
CA VAL A 29 -1.18 -12.15 -6.54
C VAL A 29 -0.38 -13.38 -6.16
N LEU A 30 -0.79 -14.56 -6.65
CA LEU A 30 -0.08 -15.79 -6.38
C LEU A 30 1.40 -15.66 -6.81
N PRO A 31 2.34 -16.20 -6.02
CA PRO A 31 3.77 -16.03 -6.28
C PRO A 31 4.21 -16.35 -7.71
N GLU A 32 3.69 -17.42 -8.30
CA GLU A 32 4.03 -17.84 -9.65
C GLU A 32 3.55 -16.89 -10.75
N PHE A 33 2.65 -15.95 -10.40
CA PHE A 33 2.12 -14.95 -11.32
C PHE A 33 2.65 -13.56 -11.04
N GLN A 34 3.48 -13.38 -10.02
CA GLN A 34 4.07 -12.08 -9.70
C GLN A 34 5.12 -11.68 -10.76
N GLY A 35 5.40 -10.38 -10.84
CA GLY A 35 6.37 -9.84 -11.79
C GLY A 35 5.88 -9.73 -13.22
N ARG A 36 4.58 -9.91 -13.46
CA ARG A 36 3.97 -9.86 -14.81
C ARG A 36 3.08 -8.62 -15.01
N GLY A 37 3.07 -7.69 -14.05
CA GLY A 37 2.22 -6.49 -14.12
C GLY A 37 0.76 -6.73 -13.78
N ILE A 38 0.40 -7.90 -13.24
CA ILE A 38 -0.98 -8.25 -12.89
C ILE A 38 -1.50 -7.36 -11.76
N GLY A 39 -0.69 -7.13 -10.73
CA GLY A 39 -1.05 -6.25 -9.61
C GLY A 39 -1.29 -4.81 -10.08
N THR A 40 -0.42 -4.29 -10.92
CA THR A 40 -0.56 -2.95 -11.50
C THR A 40 -1.84 -2.84 -12.33
N CYS A 41 -2.13 -3.84 -13.14
CA CYS A 41 -3.35 -3.88 -13.94
C CYS A 41 -4.60 -3.95 -13.04
N ALA A 42 -4.55 -4.72 -11.96
CA ALA A 42 -5.65 -4.84 -11.01
C ALA A 42 -5.92 -3.50 -10.31
N ILE A 43 -4.89 -2.76 -9.93
CA ILE A 43 -5.02 -1.41 -9.36
C ILE A 43 -5.71 -0.50 -10.37
N GLY A 44 -5.31 -0.54 -11.63
CA GLY A 44 -5.92 0.27 -12.69
C GLY A 44 -7.41 -0.03 -12.88
N LEU A 45 -7.81 -1.29 -12.81
CA LEU A 45 -9.21 -1.68 -12.88
C LEU A 45 -10.00 -1.21 -11.66
N ALA A 46 -9.40 -1.31 -10.46
CA ALA A 46 -9.99 -0.79 -9.24
C ALA A 46 -10.19 0.73 -9.31
N GLU A 47 -9.21 1.45 -9.86
CA GLU A 47 -9.31 2.90 -10.06
C GLU A 47 -10.50 3.26 -10.94
N LYS A 48 -10.75 2.50 -11.99
CA LYS A 48 -11.91 2.74 -12.86
C LYS A 48 -13.22 2.57 -12.10
N ILE A 49 -13.30 1.57 -11.25
CA ILE A 49 -14.50 1.32 -10.44
C ILE A 49 -14.72 2.47 -9.45
N VAL A 50 -13.68 2.81 -8.70
CA VAL A 50 -13.75 3.82 -7.64
C VAL A 50 -13.96 5.21 -8.20
N SER A 51 -13.34 5.56 -9.31
CA SER A 51 -13.47 6.88 -9.93
C SER A 51 -14.88 7.20 -10.41
N ALA A 52 -15.74 6.19 -10.55
CA ALA A 52 -17.12 6.42 -10.93
C ALA A 52 -17.94 7.06 -9.78
N TYR A 53 -17.47 6.97 -8.53
CA TYR A 53 -18.24 7.48 -7.38
C TYR A 53 -17.38 8.20 -6.32
N SER A 54 -16.06 8.21 -6.43
CA SER A 54 -15.18 8.90 -5.47
C SER A 54 -14.15 9.74 -6.21
N GLU A 55 -13.69 10.81 -5.57
CA GLU A 55 -12.68 11.71 -6.13
C GLU A 55 -11.26 11.19 -5.91
N SER A 56 -11.09 10.24 -5.01
CA SER A 56 -9.77 9.74 -4.63
C SER A 56 -9.80 8.25 -4.35
N PHE A 57 -8.68 7.62 -4.54
CA PHE A 57 -8.46 6.23 -4.19
C PHE A 57 -7.29 6.17 -3.21
N TYR A 58 -7.45 5.45 -2.10
CA TYR A 58 -6.50 5.43 -0.99
C TYR A 58 -5.83 4.08 -0.89
N ILE A 59 -4.51 4.11 -0.70
CA ILE A 59 -3.71 2.89 -0.46
C ILE A 59 -2.88 3.14 0.79
N GLU A 60 -2.89 2.18 1.73
CA GLU A 60 -2.09 2.24 2.92
C GLU A 60 -0.98 1.20 2.83
N ALA A 61 0.23 1.59 3.23
CA ALA A 61 1.38 0.70 3.24
C ALA A 61 2.19 0.93 4.52
N ALA A 62 2.81 -0.13 5.03
CA ALA A 62 3.76 0.01 6.13
C ALA A 62 4.96 0.84 5.66
N ALA A 63 5.45 1.74 6.52
CA ALA A 63 6.57 2.61 6.16
C ALA A 63 7.83 1.84 5.75
N ARG A 64 8.03 0.64 6.32
CA ARG A 64 9.17 -0.21 5.97
C ARG A 64 9.03 -0.92 4.62
N ASN A 65 7.83 -0.89 4.02
CA ASN A 65 7.59 -1.51 2.71
C ASN A 65 7.94 -0.52 1.60
N GLU A 66 9.24 -0.23 1.47
CA GLU A 66 9.74 0.74 0.51
C GLU A 66 9.38 0.36 -0.93
N LYS A 67 9.43 -0.93 -1.25
CA LYS A 67 9.13 -1.43 -2.59
C LYS A 67 7.70 -1.09 -3.00
N ALA A 68 6.73 -1.31 -2.11
CA ALA A 68 5.33 -1.00 -2.37
C ALA A 68 5.11 0.50 -2.49
N ILE A 69 5.71 1.29 -1.58
CA ILE A 69 5.59 2.75 -1.59
C ILE A 69 6.11 3.32 -2.90
N ARG A 70 7.27 2.85 -3.38
CA ARG A 70 7.84 3.30 -4.65
C ARG A 70 6.97 2.92 -5.84
N LEU A 71 6.36 1.74 -5.80
CA LEU A 71 5.43 1.31 -6.83
C LEU A 71 4.21 2.23 -6.89
N TYR A 72 3.59 2.51 -5.75
CA TYR A 72 2.42 3.38 -5.70
C TYR A 72 2.76 4.81 -6.15
N ARG A 73 3.91 5.32 -5.74
CA ARG A 73 4.37 6.64 -6.20
C ARG A 73 4.53 6.66 -7.72
N LYS A 74 5.07 5.61 -8.29
CA LYS A 74 5.24 5.46 -9.74
C LYS A 74 3.90 5.41 -10.46
N LEU A 75 2.87 4.84 -9.82
CA LEU A 75 1.52 4.77 -10.39
C LEU A 75 0.71 6.06 -10.21
N GLY A 76 1.30 7.09 -9.59
CA GLY A 76 0.67 8.41 -9.47
C GLY A 76 0.13 8.72 -8.08
N TYR A 77 0.36 7.87 -7.09
CA TYR A 77 -0.07 8.13 -5.70
C TYR A 77 0.96 9.03 -5.03
N ASP A 78 0.78 10.33 -5.17
CA ASP A 78 1.77 11.34 -4.80
C ASP A 78 1.34 12.25 -3.64
N CYS A 79 0.18 11.98 -3.05
CA CYS A 79 -0.36 12.79 -1.95
C CYS A 79 -0.39 11.98 -0.66
N LEU A 80 0.28 12.47 0.37
CA LEU A 80 0.18 11.87 1.70
C LEU A 80 -1.13 12.33 2.34
N ASN A 81 -2.00 11.37 2.65
CA ASN A 81 -3.30 11.66 3.24
C ASN A 81 -3.22 11.73 4.76
N THR A 82 -2.93 10.60 5.40
CA THR A 82 -2.68 10.53 6.83
C THR A 82 -1.28 10.01 7.07
N VAL A 83 -0.73 10.33 8.24
CA VAL A 83 0.55 9.82 8.68
C VAL A 83 0.38 9.18 10.04
N THR A 84 0.80 7.95 10.17
CA THR A 84 0.78 7.25 11.45
C THR A 84 2.15 7.38 12.11
N ILE A 85 2.18 7.92 13.31
CA ILE A 85 3.40 8.11 14.09
C ILE A 85 3.26 7.29 15.37
N ARG A 86 4.31 6.54 15.72
CA ARG A 86 4.28 5.74 16.94
C ARG A 86 5.48 6.04 17.82
N LYS A 87 5.34 5.74 19.11
CA LYS A 87 6.41 5.79 20.08
C LYS A 87 6.59 4.39 20.67
N ASP A 88 7.81 3.87 20.60
CA ASP A 88 8.10 2.54 21.11
C ASP A 88 8.58 2.66 22.56
N PHE A 89 7.85 2.03 23.50
CA PHE A 89 8.20 2.08 24.93
C PHE A 89 9.35 1.14 25.29
N HIS A 90 9.64 0.18 24.42
CA HIS A 90 10.76 -0.75 24.55
C HIS A 90 11.60 -0.66 23.27
N ALA A 91 12.29 0.48 23.12
CA ALA A 91 13.05 0.79 21.91
C ALA A 91 14.11 -0.27 21.58
N GLU A 92 14.63 -0.97 22.60
CA GLU A 92 15.64 -2.03 22.45
C GLU A 92 15.11 -3.26 21.69
N ARG A 93 13.79 -3.38 21.56
CA ARG A 93 13.16 -4.50 20.83
C ARG A 93 13.08 -4.27 19.32
N PHE A 94 13.44 -3.07 18.89
CA PHE A 94 13.35 -2.68 17.49
C PHE A 94 14.71 -2.33 16.92
N GLU A 95 14.89 -2.52 15.63
CA GLU A 95 16.07 -2.06 14.91
C GLU A 95 15.69 -1.06 13.86
N THR A 96 16.55 -0.07 13.64
CA THR A 96 16.34 0.96 12.62
C THR A 96 16.80 0.44 11.26
N LEU A 97 15.92 0.47 10.27
CA LEU A 97 16.23 0.10 8.89
C LEU A 97 16.74 1.31 8.11
N SER A 98 16.13 2.47 8.32
CA SER A 98 16.49 3.70 7.63
C SER A 98 15.95 4.90 8.40
N THR A 99 16.37 6.08 7.98
CA THR A 99 15.88 7.36 8.51
C THR A 99 15.32 8.16 7.35
N GLU A 100 14.09 8.66 7.50
CA GLU A 100 13.43 9.48 6.50
C GLU A 100 13.13 10.86 7.05
N ARG A 101 13.22 11.87 6.19
CA ARG A 101 13.01 13.24 6.60
C ARG A 101 11.66 13.74 6.12
N ILE A 102 10.82 14.16 7.06
CA ILE A 102 9.48 14.71 6.78
C ILE A 102 9.38 16.02 7.56
N LEU A 103 9.00 17.11 6.89
CA LEU A 103 8.84 18.42 7.51
C LEU A 103 10.10 18.88 8.27
N ASP A 104 11.27 18.61 7.70
CA ASP A 104 12.58 18.93 8.30
C ASP A 104 12.86 18.21 9.63
N MET A 105 12.16 17.10 9.87
CA MET A 105 12.36 16.24 11.04
C MET A 105 12.73 14.84 10.60
N ASP A 106 13.64 14.22 11.34
CA ASP A 106 14.05 12.85 11.05
C ASP A 106 13.13 11.86 11.75
N PHE A 107 12.63 10.89 10.98
CA PHE A 107 11.82 9.78 11.49
C PHE A 107 12.53 8.47 11.18
N GLN A 108 12.49 7.57 12.14
CA GLN A 108 13.10 6.25 12.01
C GLN A 108 12.12 5.27 11.40
N ILE A 109 12.57 4.49 10.43
CA ILE A 109 11.83 3.35 9.91
C ILE A 109 12.40 2.12 10.61
N LYS A 110 11.57 1.42 11.37
CA LYS A 110 12.02 0.33 12.25
C LYS A 110 11.27 -0.96 11.99
N ARG A 111 11.87 -2.05 12.41
CA ARG A 111 11.19 -3.35 12.51
C ARG A 111 11.51 -3.99 13.84
N TYR A 112 10.63 -4.90 14.28
CA TYR A 112 10.84 -5.66 15.48
C TYR A 112 12.05 -6.60 15.30
N LYS A 113 12.90 -6.70 16.32
CA LYS A 113 14.02 -7.66 16.31
C LYS A 113 13.49 -9.06 16.46
N GLU A 114 14.02 -9.97 15.68
CA GLU A 114 13.67 -11.39 15.76
C GLU A 114 14.53 -12.11 16.83
#